data_2e09798870b7041f15c00c4b188b5aa9
#
_entry.id   2e09798870b7041f15c00c4b188b5aa9
#
_cell.length_a   1.000
_cell.length_b   1.000
_cell.length_c   1.000
_cell.angle_alpha   90.00
_cell.angle_beta   90.00
_cell.angle_gamma   90.00
#
_symmetry.space_group_name_H-M   'P 1'
#
loop_
_entity.id
_entity.type
_entity.pdbx_description
1 polymer ?
#
loop_
_entity_poly.entity_id
_entity_poly.type
_entity_poly.pdbx_seq_one_letter_code
_entity_poly.pdbx_strand_id
1 'polypeptide(L)'
;AISLAILGGGLLAAYEYAVRRVEQGGAAVEPAYESPPQSQFVSGSPGSLIPFETLSREGRRFTNMALTRDEISNVMGTPATCDPIRLFVGLDTTPEVEDRVDLIMDELIRTRAFEREVLVFASPTGSGYINYVFAEALEYMTLGDCAIATMQYSMLPSSMSLTRTGLAIEQNRALMHAITGYLRGMAAQDRPKFVLFGESLGALTMQDIWRHRTVEAMDRDFVHSSIFLGTPSATEFAKAWRLDPGRIDPDGTMLEVDNFGEVVDLDPAQRAAARHYLISHYDDPIPKFGTNILLRRPWWLGPGDERPARVPKSTTWRPGTTFVLTGVDLINAMDVVPGRFGRRGHDYREDIARFVSAAYDLPVTAEQMLRIERALRARELKWAQDRVVSEQVARAKEALLREMKNWGVSSGAGGSADSLLSSLLGEAMPAEPAPVKKAPVKTSPAKKAPAKKSPAKTSPAKKAPAKESPAKKAPAKKAPAKKKPAGPLPLIGE
;
A
#
# COMPACT_ATOMS: atom_id res chain seq x y z
N ALA A 1 -11.60 45.01 12.54
CA ALA A 1 -12.20 43.82 13.16
C ALA A 1 -13.25 43.18 12.21
N ILE A 2 -14.25 43.96 11.72
CA ILE A 2 -15.34 43.44 10.85
C ILE A 2 -14.81 42.86 9.54
N SER A 3 -13.86 43.52 8.86
CA SER A 3 -13.26 43.04 7.61
C SER A 3 -12.49 41.74 7.78
N LEU A 4 -11.79 41.53 8.89
CA LEU A 4 -11.10 40.29 9.24
C LEU A 4 -12.10 39.16 9.55
N ALA A 5 -13.21 39.44 10.18
CA ALA A 5 -14.27 38.48 10.46
C ALA A 5 -14.98 38.03 9.18
N ILE A 6 -15.24 38.95 8.23
CA ILE A 6 -15.83 38.61 6.92
C ILE A 6 -14.85 37.78 6.07
N LEU A 7 -13.56 38.15 6.07
CA LEU A 7 -12.53 37.39 5.34
C LEU A 7 -12.35 35.98 5.95
N GLY A 8 -12.31 35.86 7.27
CA GLY A 8 -12.25 34.60 7.99
C GLY A 8 -13.47 33.71 7.77
N GLY A 9 -14.68 34.31 7.83
CA GLY A 9 -15.93 33.59 7.51
C GLY A 9 -16.00 33.13 6.08
N GLY A 10 -15.57 33.93 5.10
CA GLY A 10 -15.52 33.59 3.69
C GLY A 10 -14.52 32.44 3.40
N LEU A 11 -13.33 32.47 4.03
CA LEU A 11 -12.35 31.39 3.92
C LEU A 11 -12.87 30.08 4.54
N LEU A 12 -13.53 30.16 5.69
CA LEU A 12 -14.13 29.00 6.35
C LEU A 12 -15.23 28.38 5.48
N ALA A 13 -16.13 29.19 4.95
CA ALA A 13 -17.19 28.74 4.06
C ALA A 13 -16.64 28.12 2.76
N ALA A 14 -15.59 28.72 2.18
CA ALA A 14 -14.93 28.15 1.01
C ALA A 14 -14.25 26.81 1.31
N TYR A 15 -13.62 26.70 2.48
CA TYR A 15 -13.04 25.45 2.95
C TYR A 15 -14.12 24.37 3.17
N GLU A 16 -15.21 24.68 3.87
CA GLU A 16 -16.33 23.76 4.07
C GLU A 16 -16.97 23.31 2.74
N TYR A 17 -17.14 24.24 1.81
CA TYR A 17 -17.63 23.92 0.46
C TYR A 17 -16.67 22.96 -0.26
N ALA A 18 -15.36 23.21 -0.23
CA ALA A 18 -14.37 22.35 -0.82
C ALA A 18 -14.38 20.95 -0.18
N VAL A 19 -14.46 20.87 1.16
CA VAL A 19 -14.56 19.59 1.90
C VAL A 19 -15.77 18.80 1.43
N ARG A 20 -16.98 19.41 1.45
CA ARG A 20 -18.22 18.74 1.01
C ARG A 20 -18.14 18.24 -0.42
N ARG A 21 -17.56 19.03 -1.33
CA ARG A 21 -17.40 18.64 -2.73
C ARG A 21 -16.45 17.46 -2.91
N VAL A 22 -15.40 17.40 -2.13
CA VAL A 22 -14.44 16.28 -2.13
C VAL A 22 -15.05 15.02 -1.50
N GLU A 23 -15.81 15.16 -0.42
CA GLU A 23 -16.56 14.05 0.20
C GLU A 23 -17.56 13.45 -0.78
N GLN A 24 -18.33 14.28 -1.50
CA GLN A 24 -19.22 13.82 -2.58
C GLN A 24 -18.45 13.05 -3.67
N GLY A 25 -17.24 13.50 -4.02
CA GLY A 25 -16.36 12.76 -4.93
C GLY A 25 -15.88 11.43 -4.36
N GLY A 26 -15.65 11.35 -3.04
CA GLY A 26 -15.30 10.11 -2.33
C GLY A 26 -16.45 9.11 -2.23
N ALA A 27 -17.68 9.61 -2.20
CA ALA A 27 -18.91 8.79 -2.24
C ALA A 27 -19.32 8.42 -3.68
N ALA A 28 -18.74 9.05 -4.72
CA ALA A 28 -19.13 8.79 -6.11
C ALA A 28 -18.80 7.35 -6.52
N VAL A 29 -19.77 6.70 -7.14
CA VAL A 29 -19.61 5.35 -7.69
C VAL A 29 -18.86 5.43 -9.02
N GLU A 30 -17.77 4.70 -9.14
CA GLU A 30 -17.08 4.51 -10.41
C GLU A 30 -17.79 3.44 -11.23
N PRO A 31 -18.02 3.67 -12.55
CA PRO A 31 -18.71 2.69 -13.40
C PRO A 31 -18.04 1.30 -13.40
N ALA A 32 -16.73 1.24 -13.24
CA ALA A 32 -16.00 -0.03 -13.15
C ALA A 32 -16.34 -0.86 -11.89
N TYR A 33 -16.93 -0.25 -10.86
CA TYR A 33 -17.23 -0.86 -9.56
C TYR A 33 -18.69 -0.63 -9.13
N GLU A 34 -19.61 -0.57 -10.09
CA GLU A 34 -21.05 -0.40 -9.82
C GLU A 34 -21.69 -1.65 -9.23
N SER A 35 -21.17 -2.83 -9.57
CA SER A 35 -21.76 -4.10 -9.18
C SER A 35 -21.11 -4.66 -7.91
N PRO A 36 -21.89 -5.34 -7.05
CA PRO A 36 -21.36 -6.05 -5.90
C PRO A 36 -20.37 -7.13 -6.30
N PRO A 37 -19.33 -7.37 -5.49
CA PRO A 37 -18.41 -8.47 -5.68
C PRO A 37 -19.13 -9.82 -5.55
N GLN A 38 -18.65 -10.85 -6.25
CA GLN A 38 -19.30 -12.17 -6.26
C GLN A 38 -18.83 -13.08 -5.10
N SER A 39 -17.62 -12.88 -4.59
CA SER A 39 -17.07 -13.70 -3.52
C SER A 39 -17.77 -13.42 -2.20
N GLN A 40 -18.36 -14.44 -1.57
CA GLN A 40 -18.98 -14.33 -0.25
C GLN A 40 -18.02 -13.95 0.89
N PHE A 41 -16.73 -13.88 0.60
CA PHE A 41 -15.67 -13.58 1.54
C PHE A 41 -15.25 -12.10 1.54
N VAL A 42 -15.95 -11.26 0.79
CA VAL A 42 -15.66 -9.83 0.74
C VAL A 42 -16.87 -8.99 1.11
N SER A 43 -16.62 -7.82 1.73
CA SER A 43 -17.69 -6.90 2.12
C SER A 43 -18.49 -6.42 0.90
N GLY A 44 -19.79 -6.25 1.08
CA GLY A 44 -20.70 -5.82 0.03
C GLY A 44 -21.15 -6.92 -0.93
N SER A 45 -20.67 -8.17 -0.75
CA SER A 45 -21.14 -9.32 -1.53
C SER A 45 -22.50 -9.85 -1.04
N PRO A 46 -23.20 -10.68 -1.83
CA PRO A 46 -24.37 -11.39 -1.35
C PRO A 46 -24.01 -12.26 -0.13
N GLY A 47 -24.66 -12.01 0.99
CA GLY A 47 -24.38 -12.69 2.28
C GLY A 47 -23.40 -11.96 3.20
N SER A 48 -22.77 -10.86 2.77
CA SER A 48 -22.08 -9.95 3.68
C SER A 48 -23.06 -9.21 4.58
N LEU A 49 -22.68 -8.97 5.83
CA LEU A 49 -23.44 -8.13 6.77
C LEU A 49 -23.29 -6.64 6.44
N ILE A 50 -22.31 -6.28 5.63
CA ILE A 50 -22.04 -4.91 5.18
C ILE A 50 -22.71 -4.70 3.82
N PRO A 51 -23.74 -3.83 3.73
CA PRO A 51 -24.42 -3.55 2.46
C PRO A 51 -23.47 -2.89 1.45
N PHE A 52 -23.52 -3.30 0.20
CA PHE A 52 -22.68 -2.76 -0.88
C PHE A 52 -22.86 -1.25 -1.07
N GLU A 53 -24.09 -0.77 -0.91
CA GLU A 53 -24.47 0.63 -1.09
C GLU A 53 -23.81 1.56 -0.09
N THR A 54 -23.40 1.04 1.08
CA THR A 54 -22.73 1.80 2.13
C THR A 54 -21.22 1.89 1.92
N LEU A 55 -20.69 1.15 0.94
CA LEU A 55 -19.27 1.22 0.60
C LEU A 55 -18.97 2.48 -0.20
N SER A 56 -17.98 3.25 0.28
CA SER A 56 -17.42 4.37 -0.45
C SER A 56 -16.70 3.91 -1.72
N ARG A 57 -16.27 4.86 -2.56
CA ARG A 57 -15.46 4.57 -3.74
C ARG A 57 -14.26 3.66 -3.44
N GLU A 58 -13.51 3.96 -2.38
CA GLU A 58 -12.34 3.15 -2.01
C GLU A 58 -12.73 1.77 -1.46
N GLY A 59 -13.83 1.70 -0.72
CA GLY A 59 -14.38 0.41 -0.26
C GLY A 59 -14.78 -0.50 -1.42
N ARG A 60 -15.49 0.06 -2.43
CA ARG A 60 -15.88 -0.70 -3.63
C ARG A 60 -14.67 -1.15 -4.44
N ARG A 61 -13.65 -0.30 -4.61
CA ARG A 61 -12.38 -0.69 -5.24
C ARG A 61 -11.73 -1.84 -4.48
N PHE A 62 -11.54 -1.67 -3.17
CA PHE A 62 -10.86 -2.65 -2.33
C PHE A 62 -11.52 -4.02 -2.40
N THR A 63 -12.85 -4.08 -2.34
CA THR A 63 -13.59 -5.36 -2.35
C THR A 63 -13.65 -5.99 -3.74
N ASN A 64 -13.82 -5.20 -4.82
CA ASN A 64 -13.88 -5.72 -6.19
C ASN A 64 -12.50 -6.10 -6.77
N MET A 65 -11.41 -5.64 -6.18
CA MET A 65 -10.07 -5.98 -6.60
C MET A 65 -9.50 -7.24 -5.94
N ALA A 66 -10.27 -7.92 -5.07
CA ALA A 66 -9.83 -9.19 -4.47
C ALA A 66 -9.50 -10.22 -5.56
N LEU A 67 -8.41 -10.95 -5.38
CA LEU A 67 -7.99 -11.98 -6.33
C LEU A 67 -8.94 -13.19 -6.27
N THR A 68 -9.19 -13.78 -7.43
CA THR A 68 -9.84 -15.08 -7.51
C THR A 68 -8.84 -16.22 -7.34
N ARG A 69 -9.32 -17.38 -6.94
CA ARG A 69 -8.46 -18.59 -6.82
C ARG A 69 -7.73 -18.93 -8.10
N ASP A 70 -8.38 -18.71 -9.28
CA ASP A 70 -7.76 -18.98 -10.58
C ASP A 70 -6.63 -17.98 -10.87
N GLU A 71 -6.81 -16.70 -10.57
CA GLU A 71 -5.76 -15.69 -10.74
C GLU A 71 -4.55 -16.01 -9.85
N ILE A 72 -4.81 -16.36 -8.58
CA ILE A 72 -3.74 -16.77 -7.64
C ILE A 72 -3.01 -18.00 -8.18
N SER A 73 -3.75 -19.05 -8.54
CA SER A 73 -3.18 -20.31 -9.04
C SER A 73 -2.34 -20.12 -10.30
N ASN A 74 -2.80 -19.28 -11.22
CA ASN A 74 -2.09 -18.99 -12.47
C ASN A 74 -0.75 -18.27 -12.22
N VAL A 75 -0.70 -17.33 -11.30
CA VAL A 75 0.53 -16.58 -10.97
C VAL A 75 1.48 -17.44 -10.15
N MET A 76 0.97 -18.13 -9.14
CA MET A 76 1.81 -18.92 -8.23
C MET A 76 2.28 -20.22 -8.84
N GLY A 77 1.55 -20.74 -9.84
CA GLY A 77 1.83 -22.06 -10.45
C GLY A 77 1.50 -23.23 -9.51
N THR A 78 0.70 -22.95 -8.47
CA THR A 78 0.22 -23.89 -7.45
C THR A 78 -1.24 -23.58 -7.19
N PRO A 79 -2.12 -24.57 -7.00
CA PRO A 79 -3.53 -24.33 -6.72
C PRO A 79 -3.72 -23.46 -5.48
N ALA A 80 -4.58 -22.45 -5.58
CA ALA A 80 -4.97 -21.62 -4.44
C ALA A 80 -5.71 -22.47 -3.40
N THR A 81 -5.42 -22.23 -2.13
CA THR A 81 -6.01 -22.95 -1.00
C THR A 81 -7.47 -22.56 -0.81
N CYS A 82 -7.75 -21.26 -0.82
CA CYS A 82 -9.10 -20.72 -0.63
C CYS A 82 -9.22 -19.32 -1.27
N ASP A 83 -10.43 -18.74 -1.19
CA ASP A 83 -10.64 -17.36 -1.61
C ASP A 83 -10.14 -16.42 -0.50
N PRO A 84 -9.45 -15.31 -0.85
CA PRO A 84 -9.02 -14.33 0.13
C PRO A 84 -10.21 -13.58 0.73
N ILE A 85 -10.04 -13.10 1.96
CA ILE A 85 -11.05 -12.32 2.69
C ILE A 85 -10.64 -10.85 2.65
N ARG A 86 -11.55 -9.96 2.17
CA ARG A 86 -11.40 -8.51 2.26
C ARG A 86 -12.62 -7.87 2.92
N LEU A 87 -12.41 -7.36 4.14
CA LEU A 87 -13.47 -6.73 4.92
C LEU A 87 -13.23 -5.23 5.02
N PHE A 88 -14.24 -4.47 4.64
CA PHE A 88 -14.22 -3.01 4.64
C PHE A 88 -15.53 -2.47 5.22
N VAL A 89 -15.45 -1.74 6.33
CA VAL A 89 -16.59 -1.01 6.89
C VAL A 89 -16.45 0.47 6.53
N GLY A 90 -17.44 1.00 5.79
CA GLY A 90 -17.50 2.40 5.38
C GLY A 90 -18.01 3.32 6.49
N LEU A 91 -17.83 4.62 6.32
CA LEU A 91 -18.42 5.65 7.21
C LEU A 91 -19.95 5.64 7.18
N ASP A 92 -20.53 5.35 6.01
CA ASP A 92 -21.98 5.39 5.80
C ASP A 92 -22.66 4.06 6.20
N THR A 93 -21.89 3.09 6.69
CA THR A 93 -22.46 1.79 7.12
C THR A 93 -23.24 1.94 8.43
N THR A 94 -22.62 2.59 9.42
CA THR A 94 -23.28 2.98 10.69
C THR A 94 -22.52 4.16 11.29
N PRO A 95 -23.19 5.11 11.95
CA PRO A 95 -22.57 6.32 12.45
C PRO A 95 -21.61 6.09 13.62
N GLU A 96 -21.93 5.14 14.51
CA GLU A 96 -21.19 4.92 15.74
C GLU A 96 -19.97 4.03 15.51
N VAL A 97 -18.86 4.32 16.23
CA VAL A 97 -17.61 3.55 16.12
C VAL A 97 -17.80 2.14 16.62
N GLU A 98 -18.48 1.98 17.74
CA GLU A 98 -18.75 0.71 18.38
C GLU A 98 -19.53 -0.23 17.46
N ASP A 99 -20.59 0.26 16.82
CA ASP A 99 -21.40 -0.53 15.88
C ASP A 99 -20.59 -0.97 14.67
N ARG A 100 -19.65 -0.12 14.18
CA ARG A 100 -18.74 -0.48 13.09
C ARG A 100 -17.75 -1.56 13.52
N VAL A 101 -17.27 -1.49 14.77
CA VAL A 101 -16.38 -2.52 15.33
C VAL A 101 -17.11 -3.84 15.49
N ASP A 102 -18.32 -3.83 16.01
CA ASP A 102 -19.12 -5.04 16.15
C ASP A 102 -19.40 -5.66 14.78
N LEU A 103 -19.78 -4.84 13.80
CA LEU A 103 -20.06 -5.31 12.45
C LEU A 103 -18.86 -5.96 11.77
N ILE A 104 -17.65 -5.35 11.88
CA ILE A 104 -16.45 -5.94 11.28
C ILE A 104 -16.00 -7.20 12.03
N MET A 105 -16.21 -7.27 13.34
CA MET A 105 -15.96 -8.48 14.12
C MET A 105 -16.92 -9.62 13.73
N ASP A 106 -18.19 -9.34 13.53
CA ASP A 106 -19.16 -10.31 13.04
C ASP A 106 -18.81 -10.83 11.65
N GLU A 107 -18.34 -9.94 10.75
CA GLU A 107 -17.82 -10.32 9.43
C GLU A 107 -16.55 -11.18 9.52
N LEU A 108 -15.62 -10.85 10.42
CA LEU A 108 -14.42 -11.67 10.68
C LEU A 108 -14.81 -13.09 11.15
N ILE A 109 -15.78 -13.19 12.02
CA ILE A 109 -16.29 -14.49 12.51
C ILE A 109 -17.04 -15.22 11.40
N ARG A 110 -17.97 -14.56 10.70
CA ARG A 110 -18.76 -15.15 9.61
C ARG A 110 -17.88 -15.73 8.50
N THR A 111 -16.84 -15.00 8.12
CA THR A 111 -15.94 -15.42 7.05
C THR A 111 -14.84 -16.39 7.51
N ARG A 112 -14.80 -16.71 8.81
CA ARG A 112 -13.75 -17.51 9.45
C ARG A 112 -12.35 -16.93 9.27
N ALA A 113 -12.25 -15.60 9.37
CA ALA A 113 -10.98 -14.88 9.18
C ALA A 113 -9.93 -15.24 10.23
N PHE A 114 -10.34 -15.58 11.44
CA PHE A 114 -9.45 -16.03 12.53
C PHE A 114 -8.87 -17.44 12.32
N GLU A 115 -9.36 -18.17 11.32
CA GLU A 115 -8.83 -19.50 10.97
C GLU A 115 -7.88 -19.44 9.75
N ARG A 116 -7.62 -18.24 9.22
CA ARG A 116 -6.68 -18.04 8.11
C ARG A 116 -5.24 -18.08 8.60
N GLU A 117 -4.31 -18.40 7.70
CA GLU A 117 -2.87 -18.35 8.00
C GLU A 117 -2.46 -16.94 8.46
N VAL A 118 -2.94 -15.90 7.76
CA VAL A 118 -2.62 -14.50 8.07
C VAL A 118 -3.88 -13.67 8.22
N LEU A 119 -3.98 -12.96 9.35
CA LEU A 119 -4.99 -11.93 9.59
C LEU A 119 -4.31 -10.56 9.64
N VAL A 120 -4.69 -9.67 8.74
CA VAL A 120 -4.20 -8.29 8.68
C VAL A 120 -5.24 -7.34 9.24
N PHE A 121 -4.83 -6.52 10.21
CA PHE A 121 -5.55 -5.28 10.50
C PHE A 121 -4.85 -4.15 9.74
N ALA A 122 -5.54 -3.59 8.73
CA ALA A 122 -5.05 -2.51 7.90
C ALA A 122 -5.73 -1.18 8.26
N SER A 123 -4.94 -0.17 8.64
CA SER A 123 -5.45 1.18 8.83
C SER A 123 -5.37 1.95 7.50
N PRO A 124 -6.50 2.46 6.97
CA PRO A 124 -6.54 3.10 5.67
C PRO A 124 -5.93 4.50 5.69
N THR A 125 -5.64 5.03 4.50
CA THR A 125 -5.28 6.44 4.33
C THR A 125 -6.49 7.36 4.58
N GLY A 126 -6.30 8.67 4.47
CA GLY A 126 -7.37 9.66 4.70
C GLY A 126 -8.63 9.45 3.86
N SER A 127 -8.51 8.96 2.64
CA SER A 127 -9.66 8.69 1.76
C SER A 127 -10.33 7.33 2.00
N GLY A 128 -9.76 6.49 2.84
CA GLY A 128 -10.18 5.08 2.99
C GLY A 128 -9.41 4.12 2.09
N TYR A 129 -8.41 4.60 1.35
CA TYR A 129 -7.60 3.77 0.47
C TYR A 129 -6.74 2.78 1.25
N ILE A 130 -6.75 1.53 0.81
CA ILE A 130 -5.78 0.48 1.17
C ILE A 130 -4.95 0.15 -0.07
N ASN A 131 -3.65 0.06 0.09
CA ASN A 131 -2.73 -0.26 -0.99
C ASN A 131 -3.05 -1.62 -1.59
N TYR A 132 -3.59 -1.63 -2.82
CA TYR A 132 -4.01 -2.87 -3.48
C TYR A 132 -2.82 -3.74 -3.87
N VAL A 133 -1.64 -3.15 -4.15
CA VAL A 133 -0.41 -3.92 -4.43
C VAL A 133 0.00 -4.72 -3.20
N PHE A 134 -0.15 -4.13 -2.01
CA PHE A 134 0.03 -4.84 -0.73
C PHE A 134 -0.96 -6.00 -0.61
N ALA A 135 -2.25 -5.72 -0.78
CA ALA A 135 -3.30 -6.71 -0.60
C ALA A 135 -3.16 -7.89 -1.58
N GLU A 136 -2.94 -7.59 -2.87
CA GLU A 136 -2.74 -8.61 -3.91
C GLU A 136 -1.45 -9.43 -3.68
N ALA A 137 -0.35 -8.79 -3.25
CA ALA A 137 0.88 -9.49 -2.93
C ALA A 137 0.68 -10.52 -1.80
N LEU A 138 -0.04 -10.12 -0.75
CA LEU A 138 -0.40 -11.01 0.35
C LEU A 138 -1.24 -12.19 -0.14
N GLU A 139 -2.28 -11.93 -0.94
CA GLU A 139 -3.18 -12.95 -1.46
C GLU A 139 -2.46 -13.98 -2.34
N TYR A 140 -1.50 -13.53 -3.16
CA TYR A 140 -0.64 -14.45 -3.91
C TYR A 140 0.20 -15.33 -2.98
N MET A 141 0.91 -14.74 -2.02
CA MET A 141 1.88 -15.44 -1.17
C MET A 141 1.24 -16.44 -0.23
N THR A 142 0.03 -16.15 0.24
CA THR A 142 -0.74 -17.06 1.11
C THR A 142 -1.61 -18.06 0.34
N LEU A 143 -1.55 -18.06 -0.99
CA LEU A 143 -2.46 -18.85 -1.84
C LEU A 143 -3.95 -18.59 -1.51
N GLY A 144 -4.28 -17.35 -1.12
CA GLY A 144 -5.61 -16.92 -0.71
C GLY A 144 -5.93 -17.15 0.77
N ASP A 145 -5.07 -17.82 1.53
CA ASP A 145 -5.29 -18.10 2.96
C ASP A 145 -4.96 -16.90 3.85
N CYS A 146 -5.65 -15.79 3.58
CA CYS A 146 -5.49 -14.54 4.32
C CYS A 146 -6.82 -13.80 4.49
N ALA A 147 -6.84 -12.91 5.47
CA ALA A 147 -7.91 -11.95 5.69
C ALA A 147 -7.34 -10.55 5.92
N ILE A 148 -7.95 -9.54 5.30
CA ILE A 148 -7.62 -8.12 5.52
C ILE A 148 -8.87 -7.42 6.03
N ALA A 149 -8.80 -6.83 7.22
CA ALA A 149 -9.87 -6.05 7.84
C ALA A 149 -9.49 -4.58 7.94
N THR A 150 -10.39 -3.69 7.54
CA THR A 150 -10.20 -2.25 7.59
C THR A 150 -11.49 -1.50 7.86
N MET A 151 -11.38 -0.34 8.53
CA MET A 151 -12.50 0.56 8.82
C MET A 151 -12.17 1.96 8.31
N GLN A 152 -13.05 2.53 7.50
CA GLN A 152 -12.89 3.88 6.97
C GLN A 152 -13.25 4.93 8.04
N TYR A 153 -12.42 5.98 8.15
CA TYR A 153 -12.64 7.08 9.08
C TYR A 153 -12.86 8.44 8.38
N SER A 154 -12.58 8.54 7.08
CA SER A 154 -12.76 9.74 6.29
C SER A 154 -12.91 9.39 4.79
N MET A 155 -13.50 10.30 4.02
CA MET A 155 -13.55 10.23 2.55
C MET A 155 -12.69 11.34 1.92
N LEU A 156 -11.92 12.06 2.72
CA LEU A 156 -11.10 13.18 2.30
C LEU A 156 -9.68 12.73 1.94
N PRO A 157 -8.99 13.41 1.02
CA PRO A 157 -7.55 13.22 0.83
C PRO A 157 -6.78 13.37 2.15
N SER A 158 -5.64 12.69 2.27
CA SER A 158 -4.87 12.64 3.52
C SER A 158 -4.52 14.03 4.07
N SER A 159 -4.24 15.02 3.21
CA SER A 159 -3.95 16.40 3.64
C SER A 159 -5.13 17.10 4.33
N MET A 160 -6.36 16.75 3.96
CA MET A 160 -7.60 17.31 4.56
C MET A 160 -8.11 16.45 5.73
N SER A 161 -7.71 15.18 5.79
CA SER A 161 -8.11 14.23 6.85
C SER A 161 -7.33 14.37 8.16
N LEU A 162 -6.34 15.28 8.21
CA LEU A 162 -5.56 15.53 9.43
C LEU A 162 -6.42 15.90 10.64
N THR A 163 -7.55 16.59 10.42
CA THR A 163 -8.50 16.94 11.47
C THR A 163 -9.35 15.76 11.95
N ARG A 164 -9.36 14.65 11.21
CA ARG A 164 -10.14 13.44 11.51
C ARG A 164 -9.29 12.28 12.06
N THR A 165 -8.01 12.51 12.29
CA THR A 165 -7.11 11.49 12.86
C THR A 165 -7.53 11.04 14.27
N GLY A 166 -8.22 11.88 15.04
CA GLY A 166 -8.79 11.52 16.34
C GLY A 166 -9.78 10.36 16.23
N LEU A 167 -10.73 10.45 15.30
CA LEU A 167 -11.70 9.37 15.02
C LEU A 167 -11.00 8.10 14.55
N ALA A 168 -9.99 8.23 13.66
CA ALA A 168 -9.22 7.09 13.19
C ALA A 168 -8.49 6.36 14.31
N ILE A 169 -7.89 7.11 15.24
CA ILE A 169 -7.18 6.55 16.40
C ILE A 169 -8.17 5.84 17.33
N GLU A 170 -9.33 6.43 17.59
CA GLU A 170 -10.38 5.85 18.41
C GLU A 170 -10.86 4.51 17.85
N GLN A 171 -11.26 4.47 16.60
CA GLN A 171 -11.72 3.24 15.96
C GLN A 171 -10.62 2.18 15.81
N ASN A 172 -9.35 2.59 15.54
CA ASN A 172 -8.24 1.64 15.49
C ASN A 172 -7.98 1.02 16.86
N ARG A 173 -8.08 1.78 17.94
CA ARG A 173 -7.96 1.26 19.32
C ARG A 173 -9.10 0.32 19.66
N ALA A 174 -10.35 0.68 19.32
CA ALA A 174 -11.51 -0.14 19.58
C ALA A 174 -11.43 -1.47 18.82
N LEU A 175 -11.11 -1.45 17.54
CA LEU A 175 -10.97 -2.68 16.74
C LEU A 175 -9.76 -3.52 17.18
N MET A 176 -8.63 -2.91 17.51
CA MET A 176 -7.48 -3.64 18.09
C MET A 176 -7.86 -4.35 19.37
N HIS A 177 -8.59 -3.66 20.26
CA HIS A 177 -9.08 -4.26 21.51
C HIS A 177 -10.01 -5.45 21.26
N ALA A 178 -10.94 -5.34 20.32
CA ALA A 178 -11.88 -6.42 19.97
C ALA A 178 -11.13 -7.63 19.37
N ILE A 179 -10.25 -7.42 18.39
CA ILE A 179 -9.45 -8.51 17.77
C ILE A 179 -8.56 -9.19 18.82
N THR A 180 -7.82 -8.43 19.62
CA THR A 180 -6.92 -9.00 20.64
C THR A 180 -7.70 -9.70 21.75
N GLY A 181 -8.90 -9.21 22.09
CA GLY A 181 -9.85 -9.88 22.99
C GLY A 181 -10.26 -11.26 22.48
N TYR A 182 -10.60 -11.35 21.18
CA TYR A 182 -10.95 -12.61 20.52
C TYR A 182 -9.75 -13.58 20.49
N LEU A 183 -8.59 -13.11 20.02
CA LEU A 183 -7.35 -13.90 19.94
C LEU A 183 -6.91 -14.44 21.31
N ARG A 184 -7.15 -13.70 22.39
CA ARG A 184 -6.83 -14.15 23.75
C ARG A 184 -7.65 -15.37 24.18
N GLY A 185 -8.89 -15.49 23.67
CA GLY A 185 -9.76 -16.65 23.89
C GLY A 185 -9.36 -17.88 23.08
N MET A 186 -8.55 -17.73 22.03
CA MET A 186 -8.10 -18.84 21.18
C MET A 186 -6.88 -19.56 21.78
N ALA A 187 -6.76 -20.86 21.54
CA ALA A 187 -5.54 -21.59 21.84
C ALA A 187 -4.37 -21.07 20.97
N ALA A 188 -3.18 -21.03 21.51
CA ALA A 188 -2.04 -20.36 20.85
C ALA A 188 -1.72 -20.95 19.47
N GLN A 189 -1.87 -22.26 19.29
CA GLN A 189 -1.61 -22.96 18.02
C GLN A 189 -2.68 -22.73 16.95
N ASP A 190 -3.86 -22.22 17.33
CA ASP A 190 -4.98 -22.00 16.42
C ASP A 190 -5.10 -20.53 16.00
N ARG A 191 -4.26 -19.65 16.56
CA ARG A 191 -4.25 -18.22 16.22
C ARG A 191 -3.65 -17.99 14.86
N PRO A 192 -4.27 -17.13 14.03
CA PRO A 192 -3.64 -16.66 12.81
C PRO A 192 -2.35 -15.87 13.12
N LYS A 193 -1.47 -15.77 12.15
CA LYS A 193 -0.40 -14.78 12.17
C LYS A 193 -1.03 -13.38 12.07
N PHE A 194 -1.21 -12.72 13.21
CA PHE A 194 -1.85 -11.41 13.27
C PHE A 194 -0.83 -10.31 12.96
N VAL A 195 -1.06 -9.56 11.89
CA VAL A 195 -0.12 -8.57 11.37
C VAL A 195 -0.80 -7.23 11.10
N LEU A 196 0.00 -6.16 11.06
CA LEU A 196 -0.49 -4.80 10.86
C LEU A 196 0.01 -4.21 9.55
N PHE A 197 -0.83 -3.39 8.93
CA PHE A 197 -0.47 -2.59 7.79
C PHE A 197 -1.00 -1.15 7.93
N GLY A 198 -0.19 -0.18 7.53
CA GLY A 198 -0.62 1.23 7.46
C GLY A 198 0.22 2.02 6.48
N GLU A 199 -0.42 2.93 5.75
CA GLU A 199 0.26 3.83 4.82
C GLU A 199 -0.13 5.28 5.12
N SER A 200 0.84 6.20 5.09
CA SER A 200 0.59 7.63 5.32
C SER A 200 -0.13 7.88 6.66
N LEU A 201 -1.31 8.52 6.65
CA LEU A 201 -2.12 8.72 7.86
C LEU A 201 -2.55 7.41 8.51
N GLY A 202 -2.72 6.32 7.75
CA GLY A 202 -2.99 5.00 8.30
C GLY A 202 -1.82 4.50 9.15
N ALA A 203 -0.58 4.73 8.73
CA ALA A 203 0.61 4.41 9.53
C ALA A 203 0.67 5.23 10.83
N LEU A 204 0.31 6.52 10.78
CA LEU A 204 0.25 7.38 11.98
C LEU A 204 -0.79 6.88 12.97
N THR A 205 -2.03 6.66 12.50
CA THR A 205 -3.17 6.34 13.36
C THR A 205 -3.08 4.93 13.95
N MET A 206 -2.49 3.99 13.21
CA MET A 206 -2.20 2.65 13.73
C MET A 206 -1.13 2.68 14.81
N GLN A 207 -0.01 3.35 14.59
CA GLN A 207 1.08 3.44 15.55
C GLN A 207 0.69 4.20 16.83
N ASP A 208 -0.36 5.05 16.79
CA ASP A 208 -0.83 5.78 17.99
C ASP A 208 -1.41 4.86 19.07
N ILE A 209 -1.78 3.63 18.73
CA ILE A 209 -2.20 2.59 19.71
C ILE A 209 -1.09 2.38 20.76
N TRP A 210 0.16 2.42 20.33
CA TRP A 210 1.34 2.22 21.22
C TRP A 210 2.13 3.50 21.49
N ARG A 211 1.51 4.67 21.37
CA ARG A 211 2.15 5.99 21.45
C ARG A 211 3.14 6.17 22.59
N HIS A 212 2.88 5.59 23.76
CA HIS A 212 3.73 5.71 24.95
C HIS A 212 4.20 4.33 25.48
N ARG A 213 4.25 3.34 24.59
CA ARG A 213 4.58 1.96 24.94
C ARG A 213 5.86 1.51 24.21
N THR A 214 6.27 0.30 24.48
CA THR A 214 7.38 -0.38 23.80
C THR A 214 6.87 -1.37 22.76
N VAL A 215 7.77 -1.87 21.90
CA VAL A 215 7.45 -2.93 20.93
C VAL A 215 6.94 -4.19 21.61
N GLU A 216 7.46 -4.53 22.80
CA GLU A 216 6.95 -5.63 23.63
C GLU A 216 5.43 -5.53 23.91
N ALA A 217 4.87 -4.32 23.93
CA ALA A 217 3.42 -4.17 24.05
C ALA A 217 2.67 -4.62 22.79
N MET A 218 3.29 -4.54 21.62
CA MET A 218 2.74 -5.12 20.38
C MET A 218 2.71 -6.64 20.48
N ASP A 219 3.75 -7.27 21.01
CA ASP A 219 3.77 -8.73 21.24
C ASP A 219 2.67 -9.16 22.23
N ARG A 220 2.44 -8.39 23.31
CA ARG A 220 1.33 -8.66 24.26
C ARG A 220 -0.06 -8.52 23.62
N ASP A 221 -0.16 -7.70 22.59
CA ASP A 221 -1.37 -7.54 21.77
C ASP A 221 -1.39 -8.54 20.58
N PHE A 222 -0.58 -9.60 20.62
CA PHE A 222 -0.45 -10.68 19.64
C PHE A 222 0.00 -10.22 18.25
N VAL A 223 0.56 -9.04 18.10
CA VAL A 223 1.05 -8.55 16.82
C VAL A 223 2.33 -9.29 16.45
N HIS A 224 2.27 -10.11 15.41
CA HIS A 224 3.42 -10.85 14.91
C HIS A 224 4.42 -9.91 14.23
N SER A 225 3.94 -9.02 13.37
CA SER A 225 4.76 -8.07 12.62
C SER A 225 3.95 -6.92 12.05
N SER A 226 4.63 -5.91 11.49
CA SER A 226 3.96 -4.75 10.90
C SER A 226 4.74 -4.15 9.73
N ILE A 227 4.00 -3.54 8.79
CA ILE A 227 4.52 -2.73 7.69
C ILE A 227 3.87 -1.35 7.76
N PHE A 228 4.68 -0.30 7.91
CA PHE A 228 4.24 1.08 7.91
C PHE A 228 4.95 1.87 6.81
N LEU A 229 4.19 2.32 5.81
CA LEU A 229 4.70 3.03 4.64
C LEU A 229 4.55 4.55 4.84
N GLY A 230 5.62 5.29 4.59
CA GLY A 230 5.59 6.76 4.59
C GLY A 230 5.04 7.36 5.88
N THR A 231 5.47 6.85 7.03
CA THR A 231 5.01 7.29 8.36
C THR A 231 5.21 8.80 8.54
N PRO A 232 4.13 9.60 8.76
CA PRO A 232 4.26 11.04 8.92
C PRO A 232 5.18 11.45 10.08
N SER A 233 5.88 12.57 9.89
CA SER A 233 6.82 13.11 10.90
C SER A 233 6.17 13.36 12.27
N ALA A 234 4.85 13.52 12.33
CA ALA A 234 4.10 13.77 13.57
C ALA A 234 3.86 12.51 14.42
N THR A 235 4.16 11.29 13.90
CA THR A 235 3.88 10.03 14.58
C THR A 235 4.73 9.86 15.84
N GLU A 236 4.08 9.89 17.01
CA GLU A 236 4.77 9.95 18.30
C GLU A 236 5.51 8.65 18.65
N PHE A 237 4.95 7.48 18.29
CA PHE A 237 5.62 6.20 18.52
C PHE A 237 6.93 6.10 17.72
N ALA A 238 6.89 6.41 16.41
CA ALA A 238 8.09 6.42 15.56
C ALA A 238 9.14 7.44 16.04
N LYS A 239 8.70 8.62 16.52
CA LYS A 239 9.61 9.61 17.13
C LYS A 239 10.28 9.08 18.39
N ALA A 240 9.50 8.48 19.29
CA ALA A 240 10.04 7.92 20.53
C ALA A 240 11.06 6.81 20.24
N TRP A 241 10.77 5.96 19.27
CA TRP A 241 11.70 4.91 18.84
C TRP A 241 13.00 5.50 18.24
N ARG A 242 12.90 6.47 17.33
CA ARG A 242 14.09 7.12 16.75
C ARG A 242 14.96 7.83 17.78
N LEU A 243 14.35 8.38 18.85
CA LEU A 243 15.07 9.06 19.92
C LEU A 243 15.77 8.09 20.87
N ASP A 244 15.17 6.95 21.17
CA ASP A 244 15.69 5.97 22.11
C ASP A 244 15.29 4.55 21.68
N PRO A 245 15.94 4.03 20.61
CA PRO A 245 15.63 2.70 20.08
C PRO A 245 15.79 1.61 21.14
N GLY A 246 16.86 1.64 21.94
CA GLY A 246 17.13 0.63 22.95
C GLY A 246 16.10 0.56 24.07
N ARG A 247 15.37 1.65 24.34
CA ARG A 247 14.27 1.65 25.32
C ARG A 247 12.94 1.20 24.72
N ILE A 248 12.65 1.60 23.48
CA ILE A 248 11.36 1.31 22.83
C ILE A 248 11.36 -0.09 22.23
N ASP A 249 12.50 -0.53 21.70
CA ASP A 249 12.70 -1.80 20.99
C ASP A 249 14.05 -2.41 21.43
N PRO A 250 14.15 -2.94 22.65
CA PRO A 250 15.41 -3.48 23.19
C PRO A 250 15.93 -4.68 22.40
N ASP A 251 15.06 -5.41 21.72
CA ASP A 251 15.39 -6.60 20.94
C ASP A 251 15.78 -6.28 19.49
N GLY A 252 15.68 -5.01 19.06
CA GLY A 252 16.06 -4.56 17.72
C GLY A 252 15.20 -5.14 16.61
N THR A 253 13.89 -5.26 16.85
CA THR A 253 12.95 -5.88 15.92
C THR A 253 12.34 -4.88 14.93
N MET A 254 12.49 -3.58 15.18
CA MET A 254 12.05 -2.50 14.30
C MET A 254 13.18 -2.04 13.39
N LEU A 255 12.86 -1.82 12.13
CA LEU A 255 13.77 -1.26 11.13
C LEU A 255 13.13 -0.06 10.44
N GLU A 256 13.90 1.00 10.24
CA GLU A 256 13.55 2.07 9.29
C GLU A 256 14.45 1.97 8.06
N VAL A 257 13.85 1.78 6.89
CA VAL A 257 14.55 1.56 5.64
C VAL A 257 13.94 2.36 4.49
N ASP A 258 14.77 2.70 3.51
CA ASP A 258 14.33 3.39 2.29
C ASP A 258 13.78 2.42 1.24
N ASN A 259 14.40 1.24 1.11
CA ASN A 259 14.05 0.23 0.11
C ASN A 259 14.48 -1.17 0.58
N PHE A 260 14.01 -2.20 -0.14
CA PHE A 260 14.30 -3.57 0.25
C PHE A 260 15.79 -3.97 0.09
N GLY A 261 16.56 -3.24 -0.72
CA GLY A 261 18.01 -3.46 -0.83
C GLY A 261 18.73 -3.26 0.50
N GLU A 262 18.31 -2.28 1.31
CA GLU A 262 18.88 -2.05 2.64
C GLU A 262 18.62 -3.22 3.59
N VAL A 263 17.48 -3.91 3.47
CA VAL A 263 17.20 -5.12 4.27
C VAL A 263 18.13 -6.28 3.85
N VAL A 264 18.41 -6.40 2.55
CA VAL A 264 19.33 -7.45 2.05
C VAL A 264 20.75 -7.22 2.55
N ASP A 265 21.17 -5.97 2.69
CA ASP A 265 22.51 -5.58 3.13
C ASP A 265 22.71 -5.63 4.65
N LEU A 266 21.64 -5.87 5.42
CA LEU A 266 21.73 -6.04 6.88
C LEU A 266 22.53 -7.30 7.28
N ASP A 267 23.11 -7.24 8.46
CA ASP A 267 23.63 -8.43 9.13
C ASP A 267 22.57 -9.53 9.22
N PRO A 268 22.90 -10.81 9.00
CA PRO A 268 21.92 -11.90 9.05
C PRO A 268 21.12 -11.99 10.36
N ALA A 269 21.73 -11.65 11.51
CA ALA A 269 21.05 -11.66 12.80
C ALA A 269 20.05 -10.52 12.91
N GLN A 270 20.40 -9.30 12.47
CA GLN A 270 19.49 -8.17 12.43
C GLN A 270 18.30 -8.44 11.49
N ARG A 271 18.58 -9.00 10.30
CA ARG A 271 17.54 -9.36 9.34
C ARG A 271 16.59 -10.43 9.88
N ALA A 272 17.11 -11.42 10.61
CA ALA A 272 16.30 -12.46 11.24
C ALA A 272 15.47 -11.95 12.42
N ALA A 273 15.94 -10.92 13.13
CA ALA A 273 15.21 -10.30 14.23
C ALA A 273 14.10 -9.32 13.73
N ALA A 274 14.22 -8.78 12.51
CA ALA A 274 13.35 -7.75 11.99
C ALA A 274 11.92 -8.25 11.78
N ARG A 275 10.95 -7.59 12.39
CA ARG A 275 9.51 -7.89 12.29
C ARG A 275 8.67 -6.66 11.97
N HIS A 276 9.13 -5.48 12.36
CA HIS A 276 8.38 -4.22 12.22
C HIS A 276 9.13 -3.27 11.31
N TYR A 277 8.56 -2.97 10.16
CA TYR A 277 9.22 -2.16 9.14
C TYR A 277 8.58 -0.77 9.04
N LEU A 278 9.37 0.28 9.22
CA LEU A 278 9.08 1.65 8.84
C LEU A 278 9.74 1.91 7.49
N ILE A 279 8.97 1.92 6.42
CA ILE A 279 9.49 2.10 5.07
C ILE A 279 9.28 3.56 4.68
N SER A 280 10.39 4.26 4.42
CA SER A 280 10.38 5.71 4.22
C SER A 280 11.41 6.12 3.18
N HIS A 281 10.97 6.37 1.95
CA HIS A 281 11.88 6.81 0.90
C HIS A 281 12.59 8.12 1.30
N TYR A 282 13.88 8.22 1.01
CA TYR A 282 14.70 9.38 1.36
C TYR A 282 14.23 10.68 0.71
N ASP A 283 13.45 10.61 -0.36
CA ASP A 283 12.84 11.74 -1.06
C ASP A 283 11.32 11.87 -0.81
N ASP A 284 10.71 11.01 0.02
CA ASP A 284 9.31 11.16 0.42
C ASP A 284 9.12 12.40 1.32
N PRO A 285 8.29 13.37 0.93
CA PRO A 285 8.04 14.56 1.73
C PRO A 285 7.17 14.31 2.97
N ILE A 286 6.34 13.24 2.99
CA ILE A 286 5.38 12.97 4.09
C ILE A 286 6.08 12.75 5.43
N PRO A 287 7.10 11.88 5.54
CA PRO A 287 7.87 11.72 6.78
C PRO A 287 8.71 12.94 7.15
N LYS A 288 8.88 13.89 6.22
CA LYS A 288 9.76 15.04 6.37
C LYS A 288 9.03 16.35 6.65
N PHE A 289 7.77 16.45 6.23
CA PHE A 289 6.99 17.66 6.40
C PHE A 289 6.48 17.83 7.84
N GLY A 290 6.63 19.04 8.38
CA GLY A 290 6.12 19.41 9.68
C GLY A 290 6.27 20.92 9.90
N THR A 291 5.44 21.51 10.75
CA THR A 291 5.48 22.97 11.04
C THR A 291 6.79 23.42 11.66
N ASN A 292 7.52 22.53 12.32
CA ASN A 292 8.83 22.78 12.90
C ASN A 292 9.88 23.20 11.88
N ILE A 293 9.79 22.72 10.61
CA ILE A 293 10.77 23.06 9.55
C ILE A 293 10.66 24.54 9.11
N LEU A 294 9.59 25.22 9.49
CA LEU A 294 9.43 26.64 9.24
C LEU A 294 10.51 27.47 9.96
N LEU A 295 10.82 27.09 11.20
CA LEU A 295 11.71 27.85 12.10
C LEU A 295 12.96 27.07 12.54
N ARG A 296 13.00 25.75 12.37
CA ARG A 296 14.10 24.89 12.79
C ARG A 296 14.60 24.05 11.64
N ARG A 297 15.93 23.93 11.55
CA ARG A 297 16.56 23.05 10.55
C ARG A 297 16.18 21.61 10.85
N PRO A 298 15.56 20.88 9.89
CA PRO A 298 15.21 19.49 10.09
C PRO A 298 16.46 18.59 10.07
N TRP A 299 16.35 17.41 10.69
CA TRP A 299 17.45 16.44 10.78
C TRP A 299 17.94 16.00 9.37
N TRP A 300 17.04 15.81 8.41
CA TRP A 300 17.36 15.39 7.06
C TRP A 300 18.09 16.46 6.20
N LEU A 301 18.22 17.67 6.71
CA LEU A 301 19.13 18.71 6.17
C LEU A 301 20.30 19.00 7.12
N GLY A 302 20.67 18.05 7.98
CA GLY A 302 21.83 18.07 8.84
C GLY A 302 23.18 18.20 8.10
N PRO A 303 24.31 18.04 8.78
CA PRO A 303 25.63 17.97 8.17
C PRO A 303 25.70 16.87 7.11
N GLY A 304 26.62 17.02 6.14
CA GLY A 304 26.66 16.17 4.94
C GLY A 304 26.76 14.67 5.19
N ASP A 305 27.40 14.28 6.29
CA ASP A 305 27.63 12.87 6.64
C ASP A 305 26.45 12.23 7.37
N GLU A 306 25.53 13.04 7.89
CA GLU A 306 24.30 12.60 8.60
C GLU A 306 23.05 12.65 7.73
N ARG A 307 23.21 13.08 6.46
CA ARG A 307 22.06 13.20 5.54
C ARG A 307 21.66 11.86 4.94
N PRO A 308 20.36 11.65 4.75
CA PRO A 308 19.87 10.55 3.93
C PRO A 308 20.51 10.57 2.53
N ALA A 309 20.83 9.42 1.99
CA ALA A 309 21.68 9.27 0.79
C ALA A 309 21.16 10.03 -0.45
N ARG A 310 19.84 10.16 -0.62
CA ARG A 310 19.23 10.84 -1.77
C ARG A 310 18.90 12.32 -1.55
N VAL A 311 19.18 12.86 -0.36
CA VAL A 311 19.01 14.29 -0.11
C VAL A 311 20.26 15.02 -0.64
N PRO A 312 20.13 15.91 -1.65
CA PRO A 312 21.30 16.56 -2.27
C PRO A 312 22.13 17.33 -1.23
N LYS A 313 23.44 17.15 -1.27
CA LYS A 313 24.38 17.83 -0.36
C LYS A 313 24.33 19.37 -0.49
N SER A 314 23.97 19.88 -1.67
CA SER A 314 23.80 21.31 -1.96
C SER A 314 22.54 21.92 -1.38
N THR A 315 21.55 21.11 -0.99
CA THR A 315 20.31 21.63 -0.40
C THR A 315 20.59 22.21 0.97
N THR A 316 20.26 23.48 1.16
CA THR A 316 20.41 24.17 2.45
C THR A 316 19.03 24.52 3.01
N TRP A 317 18.90 24.34 4.32
CA TRP A 317 17.69 24.81 5.00
C TRP A 317 17.60 26.34 4.95
N ARG A 318 16.42 26.84 4.58
CA ARG A 318 16.07 28.27 4.62
C ARG A 318 14.72 28.41 5.28
N PRO A 319 14.61 29.21 6.37
CA PRO A 319 13.33 29.46 7.02
C PRO A 319 12.25 29.88 6.02
N GLY A 320 11.05 29.35 6.15
CA GLY A 320 9.95 29.61 5.23
C GLY A 320 10.09 28.92 3.86
N THR A 321 11.18 29.13 3.15
CA THR A 321 11.39 28.56 1.80
C THR A 321 11.37 27.03 1.83
N THR A 322 12.10 26.42 2.76
CA THR A 322 12.14 24.96 2.88
C THR A 322 10.74 24.41 3.20
N PHE A 323 9.98 25.08 4.07
CA PHE A 323 8.61 24.70 4.39
C PHE A 323 7.71 24.74 3.14
N VAL A 324 7.75 25.85 2.39
CA VAL A 324 6.93 26.00 1.17
C VAL A 324 7.30 24.94 0.12
N LEU A 325 8.58 24.72 -0.15
CA LEU A 325 9.02 23.75 -1.14
C LEU A 325 8.65 22.32 -0.75
N THR A 326 8.88 21.93 0.52
CA THR A 326 8.45 20.61 1.01
C THR A 326 6.91 20.44 0.98
N GLY A 327 6.16 21.54 1.19
CA GLY A 327 4.70 21.56 1.03
C GLY A 327 4.26 21.35 -0.43
N VAL A 328 4.97 21.92 -1.39
CA VAL A 328 4.75 21.66 -2.83
C VAL A 328 5.06 20.20 -3.18
N ASP A 329 6.19 19.68 -2.68
CA ASP A 329 6.56 18.27 -2.88
C ASP A 329 5.48 17.34 -2.28
N LEU A 330 4.90 17.70 -1.12
CA LEU A 330 3.80 16.95 -0.49
C LEU A 330 2.56 16.85 -1.39
N ILE A 331 2.20 17.92 -2.10
CA ILE A 331 1.07 17.92 -3.03
C ILE A 331 1.33 16.99 -4.22
N ASN A 332 2.58 16.89 -4.67
CA ASN A 332 3.00 16.08 -5.80
C ASN A 332 3.44 14.66 -5.42
N ALA A 333 3.46 14.33 -4.12
CA ALA A 333 4.01 13.05 -3.62
C ALA A 333 3.27 11.81 -4.15
N MET A 334 1.99 11.96 -4.54
CA MET A 334 1.11 10.89 -5.01
C MET A 334 1.00 10.83 -6.56
N ASP A 335 1.90 11.48 -7.30
CA ASP A 335 1.90 11.41 -8.77
C ASP A 335 2.48 10.07 -9.23
N VAL A 336 1.62 9.07 -9.34
CA VAL A 336 1.96 7.70 -9.71
C VAL A 336 1.45 7.35 -11.12
N VAL A 337 2.26 6.63 -11.88
CA VAL A 337 1.90 6.16 -13.22
C VAL A 337 1.49 4.68 -13.15
N PRO A 338 0.27 4.31 -13.59
CA PRO A 338 -0.18 2.94 -13.59
C PRO A 338 0.78 1.97 -14.32
N GLY A 339 1.07 0.84 -13.71
CA GLY A 339 1.98 -0.18 -14.21
C GLY A 339 3.47 0.18 -14.12
N ARG A 340 3.80 1.40 -13.70
CA ARG A 340 5.17 1.85 -13.43
C ARG A 340 5.37 2.06 -11.94
N PHE A 341 6.02 1.12 -11.31
CA PHE A 341 6.40 1.21 -9.90
C PHE A 341 7.74 1.93 -9.77
N GLY A 342 7.87 2.79 -8.76
CA GLY A 342 9.08 3.57 -8.53
C GLY A 342 9.49 3.53 -7.05
N ARG A 343 10.80 3.74 -6.81
CA ARG A 343 11.37 3.87 -5.45
C ARG A 343 11.65 5.34 -5.15
N ARG A 344 10.62 6.17 -5.19
CA ARG A 344 10.77 7.62 -4.97
C ARG A 344 9.46 8.26 -4.53
N GLY A 345 9.58 9.35 -3.80
CA GLY A 345 8.43 10.05 -3.25
C GLY A 345 7.61 9.12 -2.37
N HIS A 346 6.31 9.22 -2.46
CA HIS A 346 5.37 8.38 -1.69
C HIS A 346 4.87 7.14 -2.47
N ASP A 347 5.65 6.68 -3.47
CA ASP A 347 5.34 5.46 -4.23
C ASP A 347 6.13 4.26 -3.70
N TYR A 348 5.50 3.42 -2.90
CA TYR A 348 6.10 2.24 -2.26
C TYR A 348 5.85 0.93 -3.02
N ARG A 349 5.17 0.96 -4.18
CA ARG A 349 4.71 -0.23 -4.90
C ARG A 349 5.85 -1.13 -5.42
N GLU A 350 7.05 -0.58 -5.66
CA GLU A 350 8.18 -1.33 -6.22
C GLU A 350 8.63 -2.49 -5.32
N ASP A 351 8.75 -2.24 -4.02
CA ASP A 351 9.34 -3.19 -3.07
C ASP A 351 8.32 -3.84 -2.13
N ILE A 352 7.05 -3.44 -2.17
CA ILE A 352 6.05 -3.84 -1.16
C ILE A 352 5.86 -5.36 -1.10
N ALA A 353 5.88 -6.06 -2.24
CA ALA A 353 5.76 -7.52 -2.27
C ALA A 353 6.91 -8.20 -1.50
N ARG A 354 8.12 -7.68 -1.62
CA ARG A 354 9.29 -8.21 -0.89
C ARG A 354 9.20 -7.94 0.60
N PHE A 355 8.70 -6.77 0.99
CA PHE A 355 8.44 -6.45 2.40
C PHE A 355 7.34 -7.33 2.99
N VAL A 356 6.27 -7.62 2.24
CA VAL A 356 5.22 -8.56 2.67
C VAL A 356 5.80 -9.94 2.93
N SER A 357 6.62 -10.45 2.00
CA SER A 357 7.31 -11.74 2.19
C SER A 357 8.19 -11.76 3.43
N ALA A 358 9.01 -10.72 3.62
CA ALA A 358 9.97 -10.65 4.73
C ALA A 358 9.29 -10.40 6.09
N ALA A 359 8.42 -9.38 6.17
CA ALA A 359 7.79 -8.98 7.42
C ALA A 359 6.79 -10.01 7.95
N TYR A 360 6.05 -10.64 7.04
CA TYR A 360 4.98 -11.58 7.44
C TYR A 360 5.44 -13.04 7.40
N ASP A 361 6.75 -13.25 7.17
CA ASP A 361 7.35 -14.59 7.09
C ASP A 361 6.57 -15.50 6.13
N LEU A 362 6.45 -15.03 4.87
CA LEU A 362 5.79 -15.72 3.77
C LEU A 362 6.81 -16.05 2.69
N PRO A 363 7.55 -17.16 2.81
CA PRO A 363 8.62 -17.49 1.90
C PRO A 363 8.08 -17.86 0.51
N VAL A 364 8.64 -17.21 -0.50
CA VAL A 364 8.40 -17.51 -1.91
C VAL A 364 9.73 -17.67 -2.65
N THR A 365 9.74 -18.47 -3.69
CA THR A 365 10.94 -18.58 -4.54
C THR A 365 11.19 -17.30 -5.32
N ALA A 366 12.42 -17.09 -5.76
CA ALA A 366 12.76 -15.93 -6.60
C ALA A 366 11.92 -15.88 -7.89
N GLU A 367 11.59 -17.05 -8.46
CA GLU A 367 10.73 -17.14 -9.63
C GLU A 367 9.29 -16.73 -9.32
N GLN A 368 8.73 -17.20 -8.20
CA GLN A 368 7.40 -16.78 -7.74
C GLN A 368 7.34 -15.27 -7.47
N MET A 369 8.35 -14.69 -6.79
CA MET A 369 8.44 -13.26 -6.59
C MET A 369 8.40 -12.48 -7.90
N LEU A 370 9.19 -12.88 -8.90
CA LEU A 370 9.18 -12.25 -10.22
C LEU A 370 7.81 -12.36 -10.93
N ARG A 371 7.10 -13.49 -10.77
CA ARG A 371 5.75 -13.65 -11.31
C ARG A 371 4.76 -12.76 -10.62
N ILE A 372 4.81 -12.66 -9.30
CA ILE A 372 3.99 -11.75 -8.49
C ILE A 372 4.23 -10.29 -8.92
N GLU A 373 5.48 -9.82 -8.94
CA GLU A 373 5.81 -8.43 -9.31
C GLU A 373 5.34 -8.07 -10.73
N ARG A 374 5.39 -9.01 -11.68
CA ARG A 374 4.86 -8.82 -13.04
C ARG A 374 3.34 -8.77 -13.05
N ALA A 375 2.69 -9.66 -12.29
CA ALA A 375 1.24 -9.71 -12.20
C ALA A 375 0.67 -8.43 -11.58
N LEU A 376 1.27 -7.92 -10.50
CA LEU A 376 0.88 -6.67 -9.84
C LEU A 376 0.90 -5.48 -10.82
N ARG A 377 1.98 -5.33 -11.61
CA ARG A 377 2.08 -4.25 -12.62
C ARG A 377 1.07 -4.41 -13.74
N ALA A 378 0.85 -5.64 -14.22
CA ALA A 378 -0.10 -5.93 -15.29
C ALA A 378 -1.54 -5.67 -14.84
N ARG A 379 -1.89 -6.08 -13.60
CA ARG A 379 -3.22 -5.84 -13.02
C ARG A 379 -3.50 -4.36 -12.86
N GLU A 380 -2.55 -3.60 -12.31
CA GLU A 380 -2.73 -2.15 -12.16
C GLU A 380 -2.96 -1.46 -13.52
N LEU A 381 -2.20 -1.83 -14.53
CA LEU A 381 -2.37 -1.29 -15.88
C LEU A 381 -3.75 -1.64 -16.44
N LYS A 382 -4.19 -2.90 -16.25
CA LYS A 382 -5.53 -3.34 -16.65
C LYS A 382 -6.61 -2.54 -15.94
N TRP A 383 -6.55 -2.40 -14.61
CA TRP A 383 -7.50 -1.63 -13.82
C TRP A 383 -7.60 -0.16 -14.28
N ALA A 384 -6.45 0.46 -14.58
CA ALA A 384 -6.43 1.82 -15.09
C ALA A 384 -7.12 1.93 -16.47
N GLN A 385 -6.92 0.95 -17.35
CA GLN A 385 -7.55 0.88 -18.66
C GLN A 385 -9.05 0.64 -18.54
N ASP A 386 -9.47 -0.34 -17.75
CA ASP A 386 -10.89 -0.70 -17.53
C ASP A 386 -11.66 0.49 -16.96
N ARG A 387 -11.05 1.26 -16.05
CA ARG A 387 -11.65 2.48 -15.51
C ARG A 387 -11.87 3.56 -16.57
N VAL A 388 -10.88 3.79 -17.44
CA VAL A 388 -11.02 4.77 -18.54
C VAL A 388 -12.11 4.35 -19.50
N VAL A 389 -12.16 3.07 -19.88
CA VAL A 389 -13.18 2.53 -20.78
C VAL A 389 -14.57 2.65 -20.17
N SER A 390 -14.75 2.23 -18.92
CA SER A 390 -16.06 2.31 -18.25
C SER A 390 -16.55 3.74 -18.07
N GLU A 391 -15.66 4.69 -17.76
CA GLU A 391 -16.00 6.12 -17.73
C GLU A 391 -16.45 6.66 -19.11
N GLN A 392 -15.79 6.23 -20.19
CA GLN A 392 -16.18 6.62 -21.55
C GLN A 392 -17.55 6.06 -21.93
N VAL A 393 -17.81 4.79 -21.60
CA VAL A 393 -19.10 4.14 -21.82
C VAL A 393 -20.20 4.84 -21.01
N ALA A 394 -19.96 5.15 -19.75
CA ALA A 394 -20.93 5.87 -18.91
C ALA A 394 -21.26 7.26 -19.48
N ARG A 395 -20.26 8.03 -19.92
CA ARG A 395 -20.48 9.34 -20.58
C ARG A 395 -21.25 9.21 -21.88
N ALA A 396 -20.96 8.18 -22.68
CA ALA A 396 -21.71 7.92 -23.93
C ALA A 396 -23.16 7.55 -23.64
N LYS A 397 -23.42 6.71 -22.62
CA LYS A 397 -24.76 6.36 -22.14
C LYS A 397 -25.54 7.62 -21.70
N GLU A 398 -24.94 8.49 -20.89
CA GLU A 398 -25.57 9.73 -20.46
C GLU A 398 -25.89 10.67 -21.62
N ALA A 399 -24.97 10.82 -22.58
CA ALA A 399 -25.17 11.64 -23.76
C ALA A 399 -26.36 11.12 -24.59
N LEU A 400 -26.44 9.81 -24.81
CA LEU A 400 -27.52 9.16 -25.52
C LEU A 400 -28.87 9.33 -24.81
N LEU A 401 -28.91 9.15 -23.49
CA LEU A 401 -30.13 9.37 -22.70
C LEU A 401 -30.60 10.83 -22.75
N ARG A 402 -29.70 11.81 -22.79
CA ARG A 402 -30.03 13.22 -22.96
C ARG A 402 -30.66 13.48 -24.35
N GLU A 403 -30.08 12.92 -25.40
CA GLU A 403 -30.60 13.04 -26.75
C GLU A 403 -31.97 12.37 -26.91
N MET A 404 -32.15 11.15 -26.37
CA MET A 404 -33.47 10.49 -26.38
C MET A 404 -34.54 11.32 -25.66
N LYS A 405 -34.18 11.95 -24.53
CA LYS A 405 -35.08 12.85 -23.80
C LYS A 405 -35.40 14.10 -24.62
N ASN A 406 -34.44 14.67 -25.34
CA ASN A 406 -34.64 15.82 -26.23
C ASN A 406 -35.58 15.48 -27.43
N TRP A 407 -35.54 14.22 -27.90
CA TRP A 407 -36.44 13.76 -28.98
C TRP A 407 -37.84 13.35 -28.49
N GLY A 408 -38.17 13.62 -27.22
CA GLY A 408 -39.50 13.34 -26.67
C GLY A 408 -39.80 11.86 -26.46
N VAL A 409 -38.77 11.00 -26.50
CA VAL A 409 -38.86 9.59 -26.09
C VAL A 409 -38.91 9.57 -24.56
N SER A 410 -40.09 9.90 -24.00
CA SER A 410 -40.34 9.69 -22.59
C SER A 410 -40.48 8.18 -22.33
N SER A 411 -39.95 7.71 -21.26
CA SER A 411 -40.11 6.33 -20.72
C SER A 411 -41.57 6.09 -20.31
N GLY A 412 -42.47 6.06 -21.31
CA GLY A 412 -43.87 5.73 -21.14
C GLY A 412 -44.08 4.25 -21.37
N ALA A 413 -44.57 3.61 -20.33
CA ALA A 413 -45.20 2.30 -20.29
C ALA A 413 -44.41 1.11 -20.85
N GLY A 414 -43.70 0.41 -20.01
CA GLY A 414 -43.45 -1.05 -20.12
C GLY A 414 -42.11 -1.55 -20.59
N GLY A 415 -41.20 -0.69 -21.02
CA GLY A 415 -39.81 -1.07 -21.31
C GLY A 415 -38.87 0.02 -20.83
N SER A 416 -38.10 -0.26 -19.81
CA SER A 416 -37.08 0.66 -19.31
C SER A 416 -36.12 1.00 -20.44
N ALA A 417 -35.80 2.30 -20.67
CA ALA A 417 -34.75 2.73 -21.60
C ALA A 417 -33.42 2.02 -21.32
N ASP A 418 -33.22 1.60 -20.08
CA ASP A 418 -32.13 0.74 -19.66
C ASP A 418 -32.19 -0.68 -20.24
N SER A 419 -33.39 -1.25 -20.43
CA SER A 419 -33.58 -2.57 -21.05
C SER A 419 -33.25 -2.55 -22.54
N LEU A 420 -33.66 -1.48 -23.25
CA LEU A 420 -33.35 -1.27 -24.68
C LEU A 420 -31.84 -0.99 -24.87
N LEU A 421 -31.25 -0.16 -24.00
CA LEU A 421 -29.81 0.11 -24.00
C LEU A 421 -28.98 -1.14 -23.64
N SER A 422 -29.43 -1.96 -22.69
CA SER A 422 -28.77 -3.23 -22.33
C SER A 422 -28.83 -4.24 -23.49
N SER A 423 -29.95 -4.27 -24.26
CA SER A 423 -30.04 -5.12 -25.45
C SER A 423 -29.16 -4.62 -26.60
N LEU A 424 -29.06 -3.33 -26.82
CA LEU A 424 -28.22 -2.72 -27.87
C LEU A 424 -26.73 -2.77 -27.53
N LEU A 425 -26.36 -2.59 -26.26
CA LEU A 425 -24.99 -2.67 -25.80
C LEU A 425 -24.52 -4.13 -25.57
N GLY A 426 -25.45 -5.04 -25.24
CA GLY A 426 -25.17 -6.48 -25.13
C GLY A 426 -24.83 -7.14 -26.46
N GLU A 427 -25.38 -6.60 -27.59
CA GLU A 427 -25.02 -7.03 -28.94
C GLU A 427 -23.69 -6.41 -29.43
N ALA A 428 -23.23 -5.29 -28.82
CA ALA A 428 -22.02 -4.59 -29.22
C ALA A 428 -20.76 -5.00 -28.45
N MET A 429 -20.88 -5.80 -27.37
CA MET A 429 -19.73 -6.37 -26.68
C MET A 429 -19.25 -7.59 -27.45
N PRO A 430 -18.00 -7.62 -27.93
CA PRO A 430 -17.46 -8.85 -28.49
C PRO A 430 -17.49 -9.93 -27.42
N ALA A 431 -18.12 -11.07 -27.73
CA ALA A 431 -18.07 -12.24 -26.89
C ALA A 431 -16.62 -12.54 -26.52
N GLU A 432 -16.38 -12.89 -25.26
CA GLU A 432 -15.08 -13.39 -24.82
C GLU A 432 -14.49 -14.33 -25.88
N PRO A 433 -13.23 -14.15 -26.33
CA PRO A 433 -12.65 -15.04 -27.31
C PRO A 433 -12.70 -16.47 -26.74
N ALA A 434 -13.51 -17.30 -27.38
CA ALA A 434 -13.61 -18.71 -27.03
C ALA A 434 -12.19 -19.31 -26.97
N PRO A 435 -11.90 -20.24 -26.04
CA PRO A 435 -10.57 -20.81 -25.90
C PRO A 435 -10.13 -21.39 -27.24
N VAL A 436 -9.04 -20.85 -27.78
CA VAL A 436 -8.46 -21.24 -29.05
C VAL A 436 -8.13 -22.73 -28.95
N LYS A 437 -8.96 -23.61 -29.52
CA LYS A 437 -8.63 -25.01 -29.76
C LYS A 437 -7.40 -25.02 -30.66
N LYS A 438 -6.28 -25.47 -30.11
CA LYS A 438 -5.04 -25.69 -30.87
C LYS A 438 -5.35 -26.58 -32.06
N ALA A 439 -5.33 -26.03 -33.27
CA ALA A 439 -5.40 -26.79 -34.49
C ALA A 439 -4.16 -27.69 -34.61
N PRO A 440 -4.28 -28.92 -35.11
CA PRO A 440 -3.15 -29.80 -35.25
C PRO A 440 -2.14 -29.22 -36.25
N VAL A 441 -0.88 -29.14 -35.85
CA VAL A 441 0.25 -28.72 -36.66
C VAL A 441 0.42 -29.70 -37.80
N LYS A 442 0.06 -29.30 -39.03
CA LYS A 442 0.43 -30.05 -40.25
C LYS A 442 1.92 -29.80 -40.49
N THR A 443 2.70 -30.82 -40.27
CA THR A 443 4.11 -30.89 -40.73
C THR A 443 4.18 -30.90 -42.23
N SER A 444 4.67 -29.83 -42.85
CA SER A 444 5.06 -29.81 -44.26
C SER A 444 6.55 -30.12 -44.41
N PRO A 445 6.96 -30.87 -45.39
CA PRO A 445 8.34 -31.33 -45.51
C PRO A 445 9.31 -30.23 -45.94
N ALA A 446 10.47 -30.22 -45.29
CA ALA A 446 11.56 -29.29 -45.51
C ALA A 446 12.10 -29.35 -46.94
N LYS A 447 12.06 -28.23 -47.68
CA LYS A 447 12.84 -28.01 -48.89
C LYS A 447 14.30 -27.70 -48.52
N LYS A 448 15.23 -28.56 -48.94
CA LYS A 448 16.67 -28.37 -48.89
C LYS A 448 17.07 -27.16 -49.74
N ALA A 449 17.76 -26.19 -49.17
CA ALA A 449 18.49 -25.17 -49.90
C ALA A 449 19.99 -25.49 -49.91
N PRO A 450 20.72 -25.13 -50.97
CA PRO A 450 22.07 -25.62 -51.21
C PRO A 450 23.15 -24.90 -50.44
N ALA A 451 24.16 -25.62 -50.01
CA ALA A 451 25.32 -25.18 -49.27
C ALA A 451 26.20 -24.22 -50.11
N LYS A 452 26.49 -23.04 -49.62
CA LYS A 452 27.62 -22.18 -50.12
C LYS A 452 28.85 -22.46 -49.27
N LYS A 453 29.89 -22.93 -49.90
CA LYS A 453 31.24 -23.12 -49.38
C LYS A 453 31.88 -21.76 -49.09
N SER A 454 32.50 -21.57 -47.95
CA SER A 454 33.44 -20.53 -47.65
C SER A 454 34.81 -21.13 -47.29
N PRO A 455 35.91 -20.52 -47.71
CA PRO A 455 37.24 -21.14 -47.55
C PRO A 455 37.85 -20.82 -46.17
N ALA A 456 38.56 -21.80 -45.66
CA ALA A 456 39.38 -21.71 -44.46
C ALA A 456 40.58 -20.77 -44.68
N LYS A 457 40.90 -19.93 -43.70
CA LYS A 457 42.21 -19.32 -43.50
C LYS A 457 42.75 -19.68 -42.12
N THR A 458 43.79 -20.45 -42.17
CA THR A 458 44.74 -20.79 -41.11
C THR A 458 45.54 -19.58 -40.68
N SER A 459 45.77 -19.43 -39.38
CA SER A 459 46.89 -18.60 -38.88
C SER A 459 47.40 -19.13 -37.53
N PRO A 460 48.69 -19.07 -37.27
CA PRO A 460 49.31 -19.88 -36.24
C PRO A 460 49.44 -19.13 -34.87
N ALA A 461 49.54 -19.97 -33.84
CA ALA A 461 49.80 -19.59 -32.48
C ALA A 461 51.17 -18.93 -32.27
N LYS A 462 51.25 -17.85 -31.52
CA LYS A 462 52.50 -17.37 -30.90
C LYS A 462 52.34 -17.40 -29.37
N LYS A 463 53.17 -18.23 -28.76
CA LYS A 463 53.48 -18.24 -27.32
C LYS A 463 54.26 -16.97 -26.95
N ALA A 464 53.96 -16.36 -25.84
CA ALA A 464 54.86 -15.41 -25.16
C ALA A 464 54.86 -15.67 -23.66
N PRO A 465 55.98 -15.43 -22.96
CA PRO A 465 56.27 -16.03 -21.68
C PRO A 465 55.81 -15.21 -20.48
N ALA A 466 55.66 -15.93 -19.33
CA ALA A 466 55.40 -15.40 -18.00
C ALA A 466 56.51 -14.44 -17.55
N LYS A 467 56.14 -13.31 -16.97
CA LYS A 467 57.02 -12.50 -16.11
C LYS A 467 56.41 -12.42 -14.71
N GLU A 468 57.09 -13.04 -13.76
CA GLU A 468 56.95 -12.81 -12.33
C GLU A 468 57.27 -11.36 -11.97
N SER A 469 56.48 -10.78 -11.07
CA SER A 469 56.85 -9.55 -10.34
C SER A 469 56.49 -9.64 -8.89
N PRO A 470 57.34 -9.08 -8.01
CA PRO A 470 57.39 -9.46 -6.60
C PRO A 470 56.34 -8.74 -5.70
N ALA A 471 55.94 -9.43 -4.65
CA ALA A 471 55.07 -8.96 -3.59
C ALA A 471 55.63 -7.73 -2.88
N LYS A 472 54.88 -6.61 -2.86
CA LYS A 472 55.11 -5.51 -1.94
C LYS A 472 54.23 -5.70 -0.67
N LYS A 473 54.91 -5.81 0.47
CA LYS A 473 54.33 -5.80 1.83
C LYS A 473 53.62 -4.47 2.09
N ALA A 474 52.37 -4.51 2.49
CA ALA A 474 51.63 -3.37 3.02
C ALA A 474 51.91 -3.19 4.52
N PRO A 475 51.99 -1.96 5.05
CA PRO A 475 52.27 -1.72 6.47
C PRO A 475 50.99 -1.87 7.32
N ALA A 476 51.20 -2.41 8.52
CA ALA A 476 50.20 -2.62 9.57
C ALA A 476 49.55 -1.31 10.00
N LYS A 477 48.20 -1.22 9.96
CA LYS A 477 47.43 -0.14 10.55
C LYS A 477 47.23 -0.38 12.03
N LYS A 478 47.69 0.60 12.85
CA LYS A 478 47.48 0.67 14.30
C LYS A 478 45.98 0.76 14.63
N ALA A 479 45.53 0.03 15.63
CA ALA A 479 44.20 0.10 16.21
C ALA A 479 43.94 1.49 16.84
N PRO A 480 42.72 2.05 16.76
CA PRO A 480 42.37 3.27 17.46
C PRO A 480 42.10 3.04 18.94
N ALA A 481 42.56 3.96 19.77
CA ALA A 481 42.45 3.97 21.22
C ALA A 481 40.99 4.11 21.68
N LYS A 482 40.59 3.34 22.70
CA LYS A 482 39.34 3.44 23.43
C LYS A 482 39.17 4.84 24.04
N LYS A 483 38.13 5.59 23.64
CA LYS A 483 37.69 6.80 24.35
C LYS A 483 36.89 6.40 25.58
N LYS A 484 37.21 7.04 26.72
CA LYS A 484 36.47 6.96 27.99
C LYS A 484 35.09 7.60 27.82
N PRO A 485 34.06 7.15 28.55
CA PRO A 485 32.74 7.79 28.54
C PRO A 485 32.79 9.15 29.23
N ALA A 486 32.17 10.14 28.62
CA ALA A 486 31.95 11.44 29.20
C ALA A 486 30.85 11.37 30.28
N GLY A 487 31.12 12.05 31.41
CA GLY A 487 30.21 12.14 32.54
C GLY A 487 28.98 12.99 32.25
N PRO A 488 27.95 12.97 33.14
CA PRO A 488 26.67 13.61 32.91
C PRO A 488 26.74 15.14 32.94
N LEU A 489 26.03 15.78 32.00
CA LEU A 489 25.80 17.23 31.97
C LEU A 489 24.81 17.66 33.07
N PRO A 490 24.96 18.87 33.65
CA PRO A 490 24.10 19.32 34.73
C PRO A 490 22.70 19.73 34.26
N LEU A 491 21.73 19.39 35.09
CA LEU A 491 20.35 19.87 35.02
C LEU A 491 20.32 21.40 35.13
N ILE A 492 19.72 22.05 34.17
CA ILE A 492 19.26 23.45 34.29
C ILE A 492 17.75 23.37 34.55
N GLY A 493 17.38 23.83 35.74
CA GLY A 493 16.00 23.98 36.20
C GLY A 493 15.29 25.18 35.59
N GLU A 494 13.94 25.10 35.70
CA GLU A 494 12.86 26.01 35.38
C GLU A 494 12.51 26.20 33.91
#